data_28f937b88b63b5bacfcb80fa33c18896
#
_entry.id   28f937b88b63b5bacfcb80fa33c18896
#
_cell.length_a   1.000
_cell.length_b   1.000
_cell.length_c   1.000
_cell.angle_alpha   90.00
_cell.angle_beta   90.00
_cell.angle_gamma   90.00
#
_symmetry.space_group_name_H-M   'P 1'
#
loop_
_entity.id
_entity.type
_entity.pdbx_description
1 polymer ?
#
loop_
_entity_poly.entity_id
_entity_poly.type
_entity_poly.pdbx_seq_one_letter_code
_entity_poly.pdbx_strand_id
1 'polypeptide(L)'
;MDDLKAKYLDQIANAADESVLEDIRLAAVGKKGEVALKMRELGKMTPEERQAAGPALNALKDEINSALSAKKSGLADAALDERLRNEWLDVTLPARERPMGTIHPISQVQEEVTAIFAEMGFAVAEGPRIDTDWYNFDALNIPGHHPARAEMDTFYMHRAEGDDRPPHVLRTHTSPVQIRSMEKTGAPTRIICPGGVYRADYDQTHTPMFHQVEGLAIDKDISMANLKWVLEEFVKSYFEVDNVDIRFRASHFPFTEPSAEVDIRCSWEGGTLKVGEGDDWLEILGSGMVHPKVLQAGGIDPNEWQGFAFGMGIDRIAMLKYGIPDLRAFFDSDLRWLRHYGFASLDMPTLRGGLSK
;
A
#
# COMPACT_ATOMS: atom_id res chain seq x y z
N MET A 1 -0.79 11.70 70.94
CA MET A 1 -0.67 11.41 69.46
C MET A 1 -2.01 11.03 68.88
N ASP A 2 -2.80 10.30 69.60
CA ASP A 2 -4.13 9.84 69.14
C ASP A 2 -5.10 11.00 68.83
N ASP A 3 -5.07 12.07 69.57
CA ASP A 3 -5.88 13.27 69.28
C ASP A 3 -5.49 13.95 67.95
N LEU A 4 -4.18 13.98 67.63
CA LEU A 4 -3.69 14.55 66.42
C LEU A 4 -4.05 13.70 65.19
N LYS A 5 -3.99 12.39 65.37
CA LYS A 5 -4.42 11.40 64.39
C LYS A 5 -5.89 11.52 64.10
N ALA A 6 -6.75 11.53 65.14
CA ALA A 6 -8.19 11.67 65.00
C ALA A 6 -8.56 12.97 64.31
N LYS A 7 -7.94 14.11 64.71
CA LYS A 7 -8.13 15.41 64.10
C LYS A 7 -7.92 15.40 62.60
N TYR A 8 -6.76 14.91 62.12
CA TYR A 8 -6.45 14.97 60.70
C TYR A 8 -7.20 13.92 59.86
N LEU A 9 -7.45 12.75 60.41
CA LEU A 9 -8.26 11.75 59.73
C LEU A 9 -9.69 12.20 59.56
N ASP A 10 -10.29 12.87 60.56
CA ASP A 10 -11.61 13.44 60.46
C ASP A 10 -11.67 14.60 59.42
N GLN A 11 -10.68 15.51 59.45
CA GLN A 11 -10.59 16.57 58.44
C GLN A 11 -10.44 16.01 57.03
N ILE A 12 -9.62 15.01 56.83
CA ILE A 12 -9.45 14.35 55.50
C ILE A 12 -10.76 13.68 55.05
N ALA A 13 -11.43 12.98 55.95
CA ALA A 13 -12.73 12.35 55.63
C ALA A 13 -13.77 13.34 55.17
N ASN A 14 -13.81 14.53 55.81
CA ASN A 14 -14.77 15.58 55.53
C ASN A 14 -14.33 16.59 54.44
N ALA A 15 -13.15 16.44 53.85
CA ALA A 15 -12.69 17.30 52.77
C ALA A 15 -13.64 17.23 51.54
N ALA A 16 -14.13 18.38 51.11
CA ALA A 16 -15.12 18.50 50.03
C ALA A 16 -14.46 18.47 48.64
N ASP A 17 -13.26 18.98 48.51
CA ASP A 17 -12.54 19.11 47.24
C ASP A 17 -11.02 18.96 47.42
N GLU A 18 -10.31 18.93 46.31
CA GLU A 18 -8.85 18.74 46.26
C GLU A 18 -8.08 19.91 46.86
N SER A 19 -8.61 21.14 46.85
CA SER A 19 -7.98 22.33 47.43
C SER A 19 -7.97 22.24 48.93
N VAL A 20 -9.12 21.90 49.53
CA VAL A 20 -9.26 21.67 50.97
C VAL A 20 -8.35 20.51 51.44
N LEU A 21 -8.26 19.45 50.64
CA LEU A 21 -7.39 18.29 50.94
C LEU A 21 -5.90 18.67 50.93
N GLU A 22 -5.50 19.56 50.00
CA GLU A 22 -4.14 20.07 49.94
C GLU A 22 -3.79 20.98 51.12
N ASP A 23 -4.74 21.83 51.55
CA ASP A 23 -4.57 22.66 52.76
C ASP A 23 -4.37 21.79 54.00
N ILE A 24 -5.17 20.74 54.16
CA ILE A 24 -5.02 19.76 55.25
C ILE A 24 -3.64 19.06 55.16
N ARG A 25 -3.21 18.67 53.98
CA ARG A 25 -1.87 18.07 53.77
C ARG A 25 -0.74 19.01 54.23
N LEU A 26 -0.85 20.30 53.83
CA LEU A 26 0.15 21.30 54.24
C LEU A 26 0.15 21.53 55.74
N ALA A 27 -1.02 21.59 56.38
CA ALA A 27 -1.16 21.75 57.80
C ALA A 27 -0.67 20.53 58.62
N ALA A 28 -0.88 19.33 58.10
CA ALA A 28 -0.47 18.10 58.77
C ALA A 28 1.02 17.76 58.55
N VAL A 29 1.42 17.55 57.28
CA VAL A 29 2.70 16.97 56.89
C VAL A 29 3.59 17.92 56.06
N GLY A 30 3.14 19.13 55.76
CA GLY A 30 3.92 20.16 55.07
C GLY A 30 5.16 20.57 55.88
N LYS A 31 6.05 21.37 55.31
CA LYS A 31 7.32 21.80 55.98
C LYS A 31 7.12 22.47 57.34
N LYS A 32 5.98 23.11 57.58
CA LYS A 32 5.56 23.77 58.83
C LYS A 32 4.38 23.05 59.49
N GLY A 33 3.99 21.87 58.99
CA GLY A 33 2.86 21.11 59.48
C GLY A 33 3.10 20.56 60.88
N GLU A 34 2.02 20.32 61.63
CA GLU A 34 2.09 19.87 63.03
C GLU A 34 2.87 18.58 63.22
N VAL A 35 2.71 17.60 62.32
CA VAL A 35 3.47 16.34 62.36
C VAL A 35 4.94 16.57 62.08
N ALA A 36 5.26 17.42 61.10
CA ALA A 36 6.63 17.73 60.73
C ALA A 36 7.36 18.51 61.82
N LEU A 37 6.68 19.39 62.56
CA LEU A 37 7.23 20.10 63.70
C LEU A 37 7.53 19.13 64.82
N LYS A 38 6.61 18.19 65.17
CA LYS A 38 6.84 17.15 66.16
C LYS A 38 8.00 16.22 65.78
N MET A 39 8.16 15.90 64.52
CA MET A 39 9.31 15.14 64.02
C MET A 39 10.65 15.88 64.21
N ARG A 40 10.67 17.21 64.08
CA ARG A 40 11.87 18.02 64.37
C ARG A 40 12.22 18.07 65.88
N GLU A 41 11.19 18.02 66.75
CA GLU A 41 11.39 17.97 68.18
C GLU A 41 12.07 16.67 68.67
N LEU A 42 11.93 15.56 67.92
CA LEU A 42 12.67 14.31 68.16
C LEU A 42 14.19 14.53 68.23
N GLY A 43 14.70 15.54 67.47
CA GLY A 43 16.11 15.87 67.47
C GLY A 43 16.62 16.45 68.79
N LYS A 44 15.70 16.94 69.65
CA LYS A 44 15.99 17.52 70.97
C LYS A 44 15.74 16.54 72.13
N MET A 45 15.20 15.36 71.87
CA MET A 45 14.84 14.33 72.91
C MET A 45 16.02 13.42 73.19
N THR A 46 15.97 12.78 74.38
CA THR A 46 16.94 11.74 74.76
C THR A 46 16.90 10.56 73.83
N PRO A 47 17.98 9.73 73.70
CA PRO A 47 18.00 8.56 72.83
C PRO A 47 16.85 7.57 73.09
N GLU A 48 16.48 7.36 74.39
CA GLU A 48 15.42 6.44 74.84
C GLU A 48 14.01 6.98 74.40
N GLU A 49 13.73 8.26 74.63
CA GLU A 49 12.48 8.91 74.23
C GLU A 49 12.33 8.93 72.69
N ARG A 50 13.45 9.13 71.99
CA ARG A 50 13.46 9.13 70.53
C ARG A 50 13.15 7.73 69.96
N GLN A 51 13.66 6.68 70.58
CA GLN A 51 13.43 5.28 70.18
C GLN A 51 11.95 4.90 70.33
N ALA A 52 11.26 5.45 71.29
CA ALA A 52 9.83 5.23 71.53
C ALA A 52 8.93 6.10 70.64
N ALA A 53 9.24 7.39 70.53
CA ALA A 53 8.38 8.37 69.79
C ALA A 53 8.59 8.36 68.28
N GLY A 54 9.80 8.00 67.77
CA GLY A 54 10.11 8.03 66.33
C GLY A 54 9.26 7.10 65.48
N PRO A 55 9.16 5.81 65.80
CA PRO A 55 8.29 4.88 65.04
C PRO A 55 6.83 5.31 65.05
N ALA A 56 6.32 5.81 66.18
CA ALA A 56 4.94 6.25 66.33
C ALA A 56 4.62 7.49 65.44
N LEU A 57 5.56 8.45 65.36
CA LEU A 57 5.40 9.62 64.49
C LEU A 57 5.51 9.29 62.99
N ASN A 58 6.38 8.34 62.62
CA ASN A 58 6.45 7.84 61.27
C ASN A 58 5.16 7.11 60.87
N ALA A 59 4.67 6.21 61.73
CA ALA A 59 3.40 5.53 61.50
C ALA A 59 2.23 6.51 61.32
N LEU A 60 2.16 7.55 62.18
CA LEU A 60 1.15 8.61 62.05
C LEU A 60 1.24 9.35 60.72
N LYS A 61 2.46 9.71 60.29
CA LYS A 61 2.71 10.37 59.00
C LYS A 61 2.28 9.50 57.81
N ASP A 62 2.62 8.22 57.86
CA ASP A 62 2.30 7.26 56.80
C ASP A 62 0.78 7.03 56.69
N GLU A 63 0.11 6.95 57.84
CA GLU A 63 -1.35 6.79 57.90
C GLU A 63 -2.08 8.02 57.38
N ILE A 64 -1.63 9.23 57.74
CA ILE A 64 -2.17 10.49 57.18
C ILE A 64 -1.95 10.56 55.68
N ASN A 65 -0.75 10.22 55.17
CA ASN A 65 -0.47 10.21 53.75
C ASN A 65 -1.32 9.17 52.99
N SER A 66 -1.52 8.01 53.57
CA SER A 66 -2.39 6.98 52.99
C SER A 66 -3.84 7.44 52.93
N ALA A 67 -4.35 8.07 54.00
CA ALA A 67 -5.70 8.63 54.03
C ALA A 67 -5.89 9.78 52.99
N LEU A 68 -4.88 10.66 52.88
CA LEU A 68 -4.88 11.73 51.87
C LEU A 68 -4.92 11.17 50.46
N SER A 69 -4.10 10.16 50.16
CA SER A 69 -4.06 9.51 48.84
C SER A 69 -5.39 8.84 48.49
N ALA A 70 -5.96 8.08 49.45
CA ALA A 70 -7.25 7.42 49.26
C ALA A 70 -8.39 8.42 49.01
N LYS A 71 -8.43 9.51 49.81
CA LYS A 71 -9.45 10.55 49.64
C LYS A 71 -9.29 11.29 48.32
N LYS A 72 -8.05 11.59 47.91
CA LYS A 72 -7.76 12.22 46.60
C LYS A 72 -8.24 11.37 45.43
N SER A 73 -7.96 10.06 45.45
CA SER A 73 -8.47 9.15 44.45
C SER A 73 -10.00 9.13 44.40
N GLY A 74 -10.64 9.02 45.59
CA GLY A 74 -12.11 9.04 45.63
C GLY A 74 -12.74 10.33 45.13
N LEU A 75 -12.13 11.50 45.38
CA LEU A 75 -12.60 12.77 44.83
C LEU A 75 -12.44 12.83 43.30
N ALA A 76 -11.31 12.34 42.79
CA ALA A 76 -11.08 12.26 41.33
C ALA A 76 -12.07 11.32 40.63
N ASP A 77 -12.31 10.14 41.25
CA ASP A 77 -13.28 9.18 40.71
C ASP A 77 -14.72 9.75 40.74
N ALA A 78 -15.12 10.41 41.83
CA ALA A 78 -16.43 11.06 41.90
C ALA A 78 -16.59 12.20 40.89
N ALA A 79 -15.55 13.00 40.67
CA ALA A 79 -15.56 14.05 39.65
C ALA A 79 -15.64 13.47 38.23
N LEU A 80 -14.93 12.36 37.98
CA LEU A 80 -15.01 11.64 36.72
C LEU A 80 -16.42 11.06 36.47
N ASP A 81 -17.00 10.43 37.50
CA ASP A 81 -18.36 9.87 37.41
C ASP A 81 -19.42 10.97 37.15
N GLU A 82 -19.27 12.13 37.78
CA GLU A 82 -20.15 13.26 37.53
C GLU A 82 -20.02 13.80 36.10
N ARG A 83 -18.78 13.92 35.64
CA ARG A 83 -18.50 14.32 34.26
C ARG A 83 -19.10 13.33 33.26
N LEU A 84 -18.91 12.03 33.45
CA LEU A 84 -19.46 10.98 32.59
C LEU A 84 -20.99 10.96 32.58
N ARG A 85 -21.65 11.29 33.69
CA ARG A 85 -23.13 11.45 33.73
C ARG A 85 -23.60 12.67 32.95
N ASN A 86 -22.85 13.76 32.99
CA ASN A 86 -23.24 15.02 32.36
C ASN A 86 -22.84 15.09 30.89
N GLU A 87 -21.78 14.38 30.48
CA GLU A 87 -21.32 14.26 29.10
C GLU A 87 -22.03 13.09 28.36
N TRP A 88 -23.36 12.96 28.55
CA TRP A 88 -24.12 11.94 27.86
C TRP A 88 -24.20 12.23 26.36
N LEU A 89 -23.81 11.25 25.52
CA LEU A 89 -23.91 11.30 24.08
C LEU A 89 -24.87 10.21 23.58
N ASP A 90 -25.87 10.62 22.79
CA ASP A 90 -26.74 9.67 22.13
C ASP A 90 -26.01 8.96 20.98
N VAL A 91 -25.56 7.72 21.25
CA VAL A 91 -24.88 6.86 20.27
C VAL A 91 -25.84 6.10 19.37
N THR A 92 -27.14 6.23 19.54
CA THR A 92 -28.16 5.56 18.69
C THR A 92 -28.40 6.34 17.39
N LEU A 93 -28.01 7.61 17.35
CA LEU A 93 -28.08 8.42 16.14
C LEU A 93 -26.96 7.99 15.18
N PRO A 94 -27.26 7.70 13.90
CA PRO A 94 -26.23 7.38 12.93
C PRO A 94 -25.27 8.57 12.78
N ALA A 95 -23.99 8.25 12.75
CA ALA A 95 -22.97 9.26 12.42
C ALA A 95 -23.27 9.85 11.02
N ARG A 96 -23.05 11.16 10.86
CA ARG A 96 -23.12 11.76 9.52
C ARG A 96 -22.11 11.03 8.64
N GLU A 97 -22.59 10.45 7.56
CA GLU A 97 -21.72 9.86 6.53
C GLU A 97 -20.75 10.94 6.05
N ARG A 98 -19.48 10.70 6.28
CA ARG A 98 -18.42 11.49 5.63
C ARG A 98 -18.18 10.85 4.28
N PRO A 99 -18.27 11.59 3.16
CA PRO A 99 -17.90 11.05 1.88
C PRO A 99 -16.42 10.65 1.94
N MET A 100 -16.16 9.36 1.98
CA MET A 100 -14.80 8.82 1.85
C MET A 100 -14.48 8.66 0.37
N GLY A 101 -13.29 9.09 -0.03
CA GLY A 101 -12.74 8.79 -1.34
C GLY A 101 -12.45 7.30 -1.46
N THR A 102 -12.40 6.81 -2.70
CA THR A 102 -12.04 5.43 -3.02
C THR A 102 -10.82 5.41 -3.94
N ILE A 103 -10.03 4.34 -3.85
CA ILE A 103 -8.95 4.09 -4.80
C ILE A 103 -9.58 3.54 -6.08
N HIS A 104 -9.16 4.07 -7.22
CA HIS A 104 -9.62 3.61 -8.52
C HIS A 104 -9.14 2.16 -8.77
N PRO A 105 -9.95 1.26 -9.37
CA PRO A 105 -9.57 -0.13 -9.62
C PRO A 105 -8.25 -0.30 -10.37
N ILE A 106 -7.96 0.57 -11.34
CA ILE A 106 -6.68 0.52 -12.07
C ILE A 106 -5.49 0.80 -11.15
N SER A 107 -5.60 1.76 -10.22
CA SER A 107 -4.55 2.04 -9.25
C SER A 107 -4.35 0.86 -8.30
N GLN A 108 -5.44 0.25 -7.84
CA GLN A 108 -5.41 -0.95 -7.01
C GLN A 108 -4.70 -2.11 -7.72
N VAL A 109 -5.08 -2.40 -8.98
CA VAL A 109 -4.44 -3.47 -9.76
C VAL A 109 -2.98 -3.18 -10.04
N GLN A 110 -2.62 -1.91 -10.31
CA GLN A 110 -1.23 -1.54 -10.53
C GLN A 110 -0.37 -1.76 -9.27
N GLU A 111 -0.88 -1.43 -8.09
CA GLU A 111 -0.20 -1.68 -6.82
C GLU A 111 -0.09 -3.18 -6.54
N GLU A 112 -1.15 -3.95 -6.77
CA GLU A 112 -1.18 -5.40 -6.62
C GLU A 112 -0.16 -6.11 -7.54
N VAL A 113 -0.17 -5.79 -8.82
CA VAL A 113 0.80 -6.31 -9.81
C VAL A 113 2.22 -5.95 -9.42
N THR A 114 2.45 -4.72 -8.95
CA THR A 114 3.75 -4.27 -8.47
C THR A 114 4.21 -5.08 -7.26
N ALA A 115 3.33 -5.35 -6.31
CA ALA A 115 3.64 -6.16 -5.12
C ALA A 115 4.01 -7.60 -5.51
N ILE A 116 3.24 -8.24 -6.40
CA ILE A 116 3.51 -9.61 -6.88
C ILE A 116 4.89 -9.70 -7.54
N PHE A 117 5.20 -8.80 -8.47
CA PHE A 117 6.50 -8.84 -9.16
C PHE A 117 7.67 -8.42 -8.26
N ALA A 118 7.45 -7.55 -7.28
CA ALA A 118 8.48 -7.21 -6.29
C ALA A 118 8.90 -8.43 -5.46
N GLU A 119 7.97 -9.29 -5.07
CA GLU A 119 8.26 -10.57 -4.38
C GLU A 119 9.08 -11.53 -5.27
N MET A 120 8.95 -11.43 -6.58
CA MET A 120 9.77 -12.19 -7.55
C MET A 120 11.11 -11.51 -7.87
N GLY A 121 11.43 -10.38 -7.23
CA GLY A 121 12.68 -9.64 -7.39
C GLY A 121 12.71 -8.69 -8.59
N PHE A 122 11.57 -8.26 -9.11
CA PHE A 122 11.49 -7.22 -10.13
C PHE A 122 11.41 -5.83 -9.49
N ALA A 123 12.12 -4.87 -10.05
CA ALA A 123 12.04 -3.47 -9.69
C ALA A 123 11.13 -2.70 -10.65
N VAL A 124 10.48 -1.64 -10.17
CA VAL A 124 9.69 -0.76 -11.05
C VAL A 124 10.62 0.19 -11.79
N ALA A 125 10.46 0.25 -13.11
CA ALA A 125 11.13 1.23 -13.97
C ALA A 125 10.10 2.16 -14.63
N GLU A 126 10.44 3.43 -14.69
CA GLU A 126 9.61 4.47 -15.26
C GLU A 126 10.30 5.16 -16.45
N GLY A 127 9.50 5.69 -17.36
CA GLY A 127 9.98 6.44 -18.53
C GLY A 127 8.94 7.39 -19.10
N PRO A 128 9.33 8.21 -20.08
CA PRO A 128 8.48 9.24 -20.65
C PRO A 128 7.28 8.64 -21.40
N ARG A 129 6.15 9.36 -21.39
CA ARG A 129 4.96 9.01 -22.20
C ARG A 129 5.06 9.51 -23.63
N ILE A 130 5.82 10.58 -23.85
CA ILE A 130 6.16 11.09 -25.19
C ILE A 130 7.63 10.76 -25.40
N ASP A 131 7.90 10.00 -26.46
CA ASP A 131 9.25 9.55 -26.79
C ASP A 131 9.49 9.63 -28.30
N THR A 132 10.73 9.44 -28.71
CA THR A 132 11.02 9.36 -30.15
C THR A 132 10.48 8.06 -30.72
N ASP A 133 10.15 8.06 -31.99
CA ASP A 133 9.73 6.88 -32.74
C ASP A 133 10.82 5.78 -32.72
N TRP A 134 12.08 6.15 -32.59
CA TRP A 134 13.19 5.21 -32.45
C TRP A 134 13.03 4.29 -31.22
N TYR A 135 12.78 4.87 -30.04
CA TYR A 135 12.55 4.06 -28.82
C TYR A 135 11.26 3.25 -28.89
N ASN A 136 10.23 3.81 -29.53
CA ASN A 136 8.92 3.17 -29.59
C ASN A 136 8.87 2.06 -30.65
N PHE A 137 9.74 2.09 -31.66
CA PHE A 137 9.69 1.16 -32.79
C PHE A 137 11.03 0.59 -33.20
N ASP A 138 12.01 1.39 -33.62
CA ASP A 138 13.24 0.89 -34.24
C ASP A 138 14.08 0.07 -33.27
N ALA A 139 14.28 0.55 -32.04
CA ALA A 139 14.99 -0.16 -31.00
C ALA A 139 14.33 -1.50 -30.61
N LEU A 140 13.05 -1.65 -30.88
CA LEU A 140 12.25 -2.84 -30.64
C LEU A 140 12.12 -3.74 -31.89
N ASN A 141 12.98 -3.52 -32.89
CA ASN A 141 12.97 -4.27 -34.14
C ASN A 141 11.64 -4.23 -34.92
N ILE A 142 10.81 -3.17 -34.72
CA ILE A 142 9.57 -2.95 -35.46
C ILE A 142 9.90 -2.26 -36.77
N PRO A 143 9.71 -2.91 -37.94
CA PRO A 143 10.13 -2.38 -39.21
C PRO A 143 9.29 -1.16 -39.65
N GLY A 144 9.87 -0.30 -40.52
CA GLY A 144 9.24 0.97 -40.96
C GLY A 144 7.88 0.81 -41.64
N HIS A 145 7.61 -0.36 -42.25
CA HIS A 145 6.33 -0.66 -42.91
C HIS A 145 5.31 -1.39 -42.00
N HIS A 146 5.61 -1.55 -40.73
CA HIS A 146 4.70 -2.23 -39.80
C HIS A 146 3.42 -1.41 -39.59
N PRO A 147 2.22 -2.02 -39.63
CA PRO A 147 0.94 -1.31 -39.47
C PRO A 147 0.85 -0.43 -38.22
N ALA A 148 1.39 -0.88 -37.11
CA ALA A 148 1.38 -0.12 -35.84
C ALA A 148 2.09 1.25 -35.89
N ARG A 149 2.87 1.52 -36.96
CA ARG A 149 3.49 2.84 -37.20
C ARG A 149 2.58 3.78 -38.01
N ALA A 150 1.44 3.31 -38.50
CA ALA A 150 0.52 4.16 -39.25
C ALA A 150 -0.08 5.25 -38.33
N GLU A 151 -0.32 6.44 -38.92
CA GLU A 151 -0.94 7.55 -38.17
C GLU A 151 -2.37 7.23 -37.69
N MET A 152 -3.02 6.24 -38.29
CA MET A 152 -4.32 5.75 -37.84
C MET A 152 -4.24 4.90 -36.54
N ASP A 153 -3.05 4.42 -36.18
CA ASP A 153 -2.85 3.56 -35.02
C ASP A 153 -1.99 4.23 -33.92
N THR A 154 -1.16 5.22 -34.30
CA THR A 154 -0.21 5.90 -33.42
C THR A 154 -0.40 7.40 -33.39
N PHE A 155 -0.44 8.01 -32.22
CA PHE A 155 -0.49 9.47 -32.07
C PHE A 155 0.90 10.09 -32.20
N TYR A 156 1.17 10.70 -33.36
CA TYR A 156 2.39 11.48 -33.57
C TYR A 156 2.21 12.91 -33.08
N MET A 157 3.27 13.45 -32.45
CA MET A 157 3.30 14.85 -32.03
C MET A 157 3.39 15.76 -33.24
N HIS A 158 2.67 16.88 -33.20
CA HIS A 158 2.74 17.88 -34.27
C HIS A 158 4.17 18.39 -34.48
N ARG A 159 4.61 18.46 -35.72
CA ARG A 159 5.91 18.99 -36.13
C ARG A 159 5.72 20.25 -36.99
N ALA A 160 6.57 21.26 -36.73
CA ALA A 160 6.62 22.43 -37.60
C ALA A 160 7.23 22.03 -38.93
N GLU A 161 6.85 22.74 -39.99
CA GLU A 161 7.47 22.57 -41.31
C GLU A 161 8.98 22.90 -41.22
N GLY A 162 9.82 21.97 -41.71
CA GLY A 162 11.30 22.10 -41.62
C GLY A 162 11.91 21.66 -40.29
N ASP A 163 11.17 21.02 -39.42
CA ASP A 163 11.73 20.43 -38.19
C ASP A 163 12.42 19.09 -38.50
N ASP A 164 13.76 19.05 -38.45
CA ASP A 164 14.58 17.87 -38.73
C ASP A 164 14.79 16.93 -37.51
N ARG A 165 14.22 17.25 -36.34
CA ARG A 165 14.31 16.36 -35.15
C ARG A 165 13.57 15.06 -35.43
N PRO A 166 13.95 13.94 -34.76
CA PRO A 166 13.20 12.69 -34.86
C PRO A 166 11.72 12.87 -34.48
N PRO A 167 10.79 12.18 -35.17
CA PRO A 167 9.40 12.18 -34.78
C PRO A 167 9.22 11.77 -33.33
N HIS A 168 8.29 12.43 -32.64
CA HIS A 168 7.87 12.05 -31.29
C HIS A 168 6.45 11.50 -31.34
N VAL A 169 6.21 10.48 -30.53
CA VAL A 169 4.92 9.79 -30.43
C VAL A 169 4.48 9.71 -28.98
N LEU A 170 3.17 9.64 -28.77
CA LEU A 170 2.65 9.06 -27.53
C LEU A 170 2.94 7.56 -27.59
N ARG A 171 3.66 7.02 -26.59
CA ARG A 171 4.10 5.62 -26.58
C ARG A 171 2.92 4.67 -26.71
N THR A 172 3.01 3.71 -27.62
CA THR A 172 1.97 2.72 -27.89
C THR A 172 2.02 1.49 -26.98
N HIS A 173 3.09 1.36 -26.22
CA HIS A 173 3.38 0.33 -25.22
C HIS A 173 4.44 0.85 -24.24
N THR A 174 4.71 0.12 -23.18
CA THR A 174 5.71 0.52 -22.18
C THR A 174 7.13 0.03 -22.49
N SER A 175 7.34 -0.70 -23.60
CA SER A 175 8.64 -1.23 -24.02
C SER A 175 9.77 -0.19 -24.20
N PRO A 176 9.52 1.09 -24.58
CA PRO A 176 10.59 2.11 -24.58
C PRO A 176 11.34 2.22 -23.23
N VAL A 177 10.65 1.97 -22.13
CA VAL A 177 11.25 1.97 -20.80
C VAL A 177 12.25 0.83 -20.63
N GLN A 178 12.01 -0.33 -21.27
CA GLN A 178 12.95 -1.46 -21.24
C GLN A 178 14.28 -1.09 -21.91
N ILE A 179 14.23 -0.46 -23.11
CA ILE A 179 15.43 0.02 -23.82
C ILE A 179 16.20 1.00 -22.96
N ARG A 180 15.51 2.03 -22.43
CA ARG A 180 16.13 3.05 -21.56
C ARG A 180 16.75 2.46 -20.29
N SER A 181 16.12 1.43 -19.74
CA SER A 181 16.66 0.73 -18.57
C SER A 181 17.92 -0.07 -18.91
N MET A 182 17.92 -0.78 -20.04
CA MET A 182 19.13 -1.47 -20.52
C MET A 182 20.29 -0.52 -20.73
N GLU A 183 20.06 0.61 -21.41
CA GLU A 183 21.09 1.65 -21.63
C GLU A 183 21.64 2.23 -20.31
N LYS A 184 20.77 2.38 -19.29
CA LYS A 184 21.12 3.01 -18.01
C LYS A 184 21.83 2.07 -17.04
N THR A 185 21.33 0.83 -16.91
CA THR A 185 21.75 -0.11 -15.86
C THR A 185 22.52 -1.31 -16.37
N GLY A 186 22.40 -1.63 -17.67
CA GLY A 186 23.03 -2.83 -18.24
C GLY A 186 22.33 -4.13 -17.77
N ALA A 187 23.09 -5.22 -17.87
CA ALA A 187 22.68 -6.55 -17.40
C ALA A 187 23.56 -7.00 -16.21
N PRO A 188 23.05 -7.82 -15.27
CA PRO A 188 21.70 -8.37 -15.23
C PRO A 188 20.65 -7.36 -14.78
N THR A 189 19.39 -7.53 -15.23
CA THR A 189 18.28 -6.67 -14.83
C THR A 189 16.96 -7.43 -14.75
N ARG A 190 16.08 -7.02 -13.82
CA ARG A 190 14.70 -7.51 -13.70
C ARG A 190 13.82 -6.33 -13.35
N ILE A 191 13.00 -5.94 -14.29
CA ILE A 191 12.13 -4.76 -14.16
C ILE A 191 10.72 -5.04 -14.64
N ILE A 192 9.76 -4.30 -14.06
CA ILE A 192 8.43 -4.10 -14.64
C ILE A 192 8.25 -2.62 -14.97
N CYS A 193 7.51 -2.35 -16.02
CA CYS A 193 7.27 -1.00 -16.54
C CYS A 193 5.75 -0.73 -16.59
N PRO A 194 5.08 -0.42 -15.46
CA PRO A 194 3.67 -0.08 -15.47
C PRO A 194 3.47 1.35 -15.97
N GLY A 195 2.37 1.59 -16.70
CA GLY A 195 2.02 2.94 -17.08
C GLY A 195 1.02 3.07 -18.23
N GLY A 196 0.58 4.30 -18.45
CA GLY A 196 -0.33 4.67 -19.53
C GLY A 196 0.33 4.56 -20.89
N VAL A 197 -0.43 4.06 -21.86
CA VAL A 197 -0.07 3.89 -23.27
C VAL A 197 -1.21 4.38 -24.15
N TYR A 198 -0.93 4.65 -25.42
CA TYR A 198 -1.84 5.38 -26.29
C TYR A 198 -1.92 4.73 -27.68
N ARG A 199 -3.13 4.45 -28.14
CA ARG A 199 -3.41 3.92 -29.48
C ARG A 199 -4.65 4.60 -30.05
N ALA A 200 -4.68 4.87 -31.33
CA ALA A 200 -5.82 5.51 -31.97
C ALA A 200 -6.94 4.47 -32.23
N ASP A 201 -7.49 3.93 -31.17
CA ASP A 201 -8.55 2.91 -31.19
C ASP A 201 -9.62 3.20 -30.15
N TYR A 202 -10.89 2.94 -30.47
CA TYR A 202 -12.01 3.21 -29.57
C TYR A 202 -13.21 2.30 -29.83
N ASP A 203 -13.40 1.30 -28.96
CA ASP A 203 -14.59 0.44 -28.92
C ASP A 203 -14.89 -0.03 -27.49
N GLN A 204 -15.70 -1.07 -27.31
CA GLN A 204 -16.03 -1.61 -25.98
C GLN A 204 -14.82 -2.17 -25.23
N THR A 205 -13.79 -2.60 -25.95
CA THR A 205 -12.59 -3.26 -25.44
C THR A 205 -11.33 -2.42 -25.64
N HIS A 206 -11.43 -1.27 -26.30
CA HIS A 206 -10.33 -0.37 -26.62
C HIS A 206 -10.67 1.08 -26.29
N THR A 207 -9.70 1.81 -25.75
CA THR A 207 -9.75 3.25 -25.52
C THR A 207 -8.45 3.89 -26.00
N PRO A 208 -8.47 5.18 -26.41
CA PRO A 208 -7.27 5.88 -26.90
C PRO A 208 -6.13 5.91 -25.91
N MET A 209 -6.43 5.82 -24.62
CA MET A 209 -5.48 5.69 -23.51
C MET A 209 -5.89 4.51 -22.66
N PHE A 210 -4.96 3.63 -22.33
CA PHE A 210 -5.14 2.52 -21.41
C PHE A 210 -3.85 2.28 -20.62
N HIS A 211 -3.87 1.34 -19.67
CA HIS A 211 -2.71 1.03 -18.86
C HIS A 211 -2.14 -0.34 -19.22
N GLN A 212 -0.83 -0.41 -19.25
CA GLN A 212 -0.09 -1.64 -19.54
C GLN A 212 1.00 -1.83 -18.51
N VAL A 213 1.34 -3.06 -18.21
CA VAL A 213 2.56 -3.44 -17.54
C VAL A 213 3.33 -4.40 -18.41
N GLU A 214 4.60 -4.09 -18.62
CA GLU A 214 5.54 -4.99 -19.26
C GLU A 214 6.64 -5.38 -18.28
N GLY A 215 7.13 -6.61 -18.40
CA GLY A 215 8.25 -7.11 -17.64
C GLY A 215 9.41 -7.48 -18.54
N LEU A 216 10.63 -7.25 -18.04
CA LEU A 216 11.88 -7.63 -18.68
C LEU A 216 12.80 -8.27 -17.64
N ALA A 217 13.33 -9.43 -17.95
CA ALA A 217 14.41 -10.02 -17.19
C ALA A 217 15.55 -10.39 -18.12
N ILE A 218 16.78 -10.01 -17.77
CA ILE A 218 18.01 -10.32 -18.52
C ILE A 218 18.99 -10.94 -17.55
N ASP A 219 19.50 -12.10 -17.90
CA ASP A 219 20.55 -12.80 -17.16
C ASP A 219 21.29 -13.77 -18.11
N LYS A 220 22.37 -14.42 -17.64
CA LYS A 220 23.17 -15.36 -18.48
C LYS A 220 22.47 -16.69 -18.72
N ASP A 221 21.76 -17.20 -17.70
CA ASP A 221 21.16 -18.53 -17.71
C ASP A 221 19.62 -18.51 -17.77
N ILE A 222 19.06 -17.46 -18.38
CA ILE A 222 17.61 -17.27 -18.47
C ILE A 222 17.02 -18.03 -19.68
N SER A 223 15.80 -18.53 -19.56
CA SER A 223 15.18 -19.38 -20.58
C SER A 223 13.64 -19.22 -20.60
N MET A 224 13.00 -19.83 -21.59
CA MET A 224 11.53 -19.95 -21.64
C MET A 224 10.93 -20.64 -20.41
N ALA A 225 11.67 -21.51 -19.74
CA ALA A 225 11.22 -22.16 -18.50
C ALA A 225 11.10 -21.15 -17.35
N ASN A 226 12.04 -20.21 -17.27
CA ASN A 226 11.98 -19.11 -16.28
C ASN A 226 10.81 -18.18 -16.59
N LEU A 227 10.58 -17.82 -17.85
CA LEU A 227 9.42 -17.05 -18.27
C LEU A 227 8.12 -17.76 -17.87
N LYS A 228 7.99 -19.04 -18.19
CA LYS A 228 6.81 -19.84 -17.82
C LYS A 228 6.56 -19.80 -16.33
N TRP A 229 7.58 -20.03 -15.52
CA TRP A 229 7.48 -20.02 -14.06
C TRP A 229 7.00 -18.64 -13.53
N VAL A 230 7.60 -17.55 -14.00
CA VAL A 230 7.22 -16.20 -13.60
C VAL A 230 5.75 -15.92 -13.90
N LEU A 231 5.29 -16.30 -15.10
CA LEU A 231 3.91 -16.07 -15.53
C LEU A 231 2.90 -16.96 -14.78
N GLU A 232 3.29 -18.22 -14.49
CA GLU A 232 2.47 -19.14 -13.71
C GLU A 232 2.26 -18.62 -12.27
N GLU A 233 3.35 -18.21 -11.61
CA GLU A 233 3.29 -17.64 -10.26
C GLU A 233 2.53 -16.30 -10.23
N PHE A 234 2.71 -15.46 -11.26
CA PHE A 234 1.92 -14.24 -11.39
C PHE A 234 0.41 -14.53 -11.47
N VAL A 235 -0.01 -15.44 -12.35
CA VAL A 235 -1.42 -15.77 -12.53
C VAL A 235 -2.03 -16.36 -11.26
N LYS A 236 -1.33 -17.27 -10.59
CA LYS A 236 -1.76 -17.85 -9.32
C LYS A 236 -1.97 -16.77 -8.27
N SER A 237 -0.98 -15.91 -8.09
CA SER A 237 -1.02 -14.84 -7.10
C SER A 237 -2.11 -13.81 -7.41
N TYR A 238 -2.21 -13.37 -8.66
CA TYR A 238 -3.14 -12.33 -9.06
C TYR A 238 -4.62 -12.78 -9.00
N PHE A 239 -4.92 -13.99 -9.46
CA PHE A 239 -6.28 -14.55 -9.41
C PHE A 239 -6.58 -15.33 -8.13
N GLU A 240 -5.60 -15.43 -7.21
CA GLU A 240 -5.72 -16.09 -5.91
C GLU A 240 -6.17 -17.56 -6.02
N VAL A 241 -5.52 -18.29 -6.94
CA VAL A 241 -5.79 -19.72 -7.19
C VAL A 241 -4.55 -20.56 -6.92
N ASP A 242 -4.76 -21.74 -6.32
CA ASP A 242 -3.64 -22.66 -6.00
C ASP A 242 -3.03 -23.30 -7.25
N ASN A 243 -3.86 -23.57 -8.26
CA ASN A 243 -3.45 -24.23 -9.50
C ASN A 243 -4.05 -23.52 -10.71
N VAL A 244 -3.25 -23.41 -11.76
CA VAL A 244 -3.69 -22.87 -13.04
C VAL A 244 -2.99 -23.61 -14.17
N ASP A 245 -3.75 -23.99 -15.20
CA ASP A 245 -3.20 -24.47 -16.45
C ASP A 245 -2.93 -23.29 -17.36
N ILE A 246 -1.67 -23.15 -17.76
CA ILE A 246 -1.20 -22.12 -18.70
C ILE A 246 -0.80 -22.78 -20.00
N ARG A 247 -1.26 -22.23 -21.11
CA ARG A 247 -0.91 -22.64 -22.47
C ARG A 247 -0.15 -21.53 -23.17
N PHE A 248 1.03 -21.86 -23.72
CA PHE A 248 1.78 -21.01 -24.60
C PHE A 248 1.38 -21.33 -26.04
N ARG A 249 0.83 -20.34 -26.73
CA ARG A 249 0.43 -20.42 -28.13
C ARG A 249 1.44 -19.63 -28.95
N ALA A 250 2.10 -20.29 -29.94
CA ALA A 250 3.07 -19.62 -30.79
C ALA A 250 2.46 -18.38 -31.46
N SER A 251 3.16 -17.26 -31.39
CA SER A 251 2.77 -15.99 -31.97
C SER A 251 3.99 -15.27 -32.58
N HIS A 252 3.80 -14.08 -33.11
CA HIS A 252 4.87 -13.28 -33.68
C HIS A 252 4.85 -11.86 -33.11
N PHE A 253 5.93 -11.50 -32.42
CA PHE A 253 6.20 -10.10 -32.03
C PHE A 253 7.59 -9.72 -32.55
N PRO A 254 7.78 -8.54 -33.18
CA PRO A 254 9.08 -8.15 -33.74
C PRO A 254 10.23 -8.11 -32.73
N PHE A 255 9.90 -7.88 -31.47
CA PHE A 255 10.86 -7.68 -30.37
C PHE A 255 11.16 -8.95 -29.57
N THR A 256 10.54 -10.10 -29.88
CA THR A 256 10.79 -11.39 -29.21
C THR A 256 10.92 -12.54 -30.22
N GLU A 257 11.77 -13.54 -29.89
CA GLU A 257 11.94 -14.77 -30.66
C GLU A 257 12.53 -15.88 -29.76
N PRO A 258 11.79 -16.98 -29.47
CA PRO A 258 10.39 -17.21 -29.86
C PRO A 258 9.41 -16.30 -29.13
N SER A 259 8.27 -16.06 -29.78
CA SER A 259 7.14 -15.29 -29.23
C SER A 259 5.97 -16.21 -28.91
N ALA A 260 5.22 -15.91 -27.86
CA ALA A 260 4.04 -16.67 -27.50
C ALA A 260 2.98 -15.77 -26.87
N GLU A 261 1.74 -16.00 -27.24
CA GLU A 261 0.58 -15.55 -26.47
C GLU A 261 0.33 -16.56 -25.35
N VAL A 262 -0.15 -16.07 -24.21
CA VAL A 262 -0.38 -16.88 -23.02
C VAL A 262 -1.84 -16.91 -22.69
N ASP A 263 -2.38 -18.12 -22.74
CA ASP A 263 -3.77 -18.39 -22.39
C ASP A 263 -3.82 -19.09 -21.01
N ILE A 264 -4.84 -18.76 -20.22
CA ILE A 264 -5.18 -19.44 -18.98
C ILE A 264 -6.46 -20.26 -19.15
N ARG A 265 -6.51 -21.43 -18.50
CA ARG A 265 -7.73 -22.25 -18.45
C ARG A 265 -8.75 -21.59 -17.56
N CYS A 266 -10.01 -21.55 -18.01
CA CYS A 266 -11.09 -20.90 -17.29
C CYS A 266 -12.48 -21.44 -17.64
N SER A 267 -13.46 -20.98 -16.90
CA SER A 267 -14.88 -21.09 -17.23
C SER A 267 -15.61 -19.79 -16.84
N TRP A 268 -16.83 -19.65 -17.32
CA TRP A 268 -17.69 -18.51 -16.99
C TRP A 268 -18.95 -19.01 -16.27
N GLU A 269 -19.15 -18.58 -15.05
CA GLU A 269 -20.34 -18.89 -14.25
C GLU A 269 -21.08 -17.61 -13.88
N GLY A 270 -22.31 -17.44 -14.41
CA GLY A 270 -23.11 -16.25 -14.14
C GLY A 270 -22.47 -14.92 -14.55
N GLY A 271 -21.53 -14.94 -15.53
CA GLY A 271 -20.78 -13.77 -15.96
C GLY A 271 -19.49 -13.53 -15.15
N THR A 272 -19.18 -14.37 -14.17
CA THR A 272 -17.95 -14.32 -13.39
C THR A 272 -16.92 -15.30 -13.93
N LEU A 273 -15.69 -14.83 -14.13
CA LEU A 273 -14.56 -15.66 -14.56
C LEU A 273 -14.11 -16.59 -13.40
N LYS A 274 -13.97 -17.88 -13.72
CA LYS A 274 -13.38 -18.89 -12.84
C LYS A 274 -12.09 -19.38 -13.45
N VAL A 275 -10.97 -18.95 -12.90
CA VAL A 275 -9.64 -19.34 -13.38
C VAL A 275 -9.26 -20.72 -12.83
N GLY A 276 -8.65 -21.55 -13.67
CA GLY A 276 -8.26 -22.92 -13.32
C GLY A 276 -9.38 -23.95 -13.44
N GLU A 277 -10.61 -23.55 -13.79
CA GLU A 277 -11.79 -24.42 -13.91
C GLU A 277 -12.31 -24.46 -15.36
N GLY A 278 -13.07 -25.51 -15.70
CA GLY A 278 -13.70 -25.65 -17.00
C GLY A 278 -12.75 -26.03 -18.14
N ASP A 279 -13.17 -25.81 -19.39
CA ASP A 279 -12.43 -26.24 -20.60
C ASP A 279 -12.14 -25.08 -21.56
N ASP A 280 -12.54 -23.86 -21.22
CA ASP A 280 -12.27 -22.66 -22.03
C ASP A 280 -10.85 -22.16 -21.81
N TRP A 281 -10.35 -21.40 -22.78
CA TRP A 281 -9.05 -20.78 -22.73
C TRP A 281 -9.18 -19.28 -23.01
N LEU A 282 -8.55 -18.47 -22.18
CA LEU A 282 -8.58 -17.03 -22.25
C LEU A 282 -7.16 -16.49 -22.38
N GLU A 283 -6.92 -15.74 -23.48
CA GLU A 283 -5.67 -15.01 -23.65
C GLU A 283 -5.60 -13.83 -22.67
N ILE A 284 -4.47 -13.75 -21.96
CA ILE A 284 -4.24 -12.70 -20.96
C ILE A 284 -3.04 -11.80 -21.26
N LEU A 285 -2.02 -12.31 -21.98
CA LEU A 285 -0.79 -11.56 -22.25
C LEU A 285 0.01 -12.12 -23.44
N GLY A 286 0.89 -11.26 -23.97
CA GLY A 286 1.93 -11.65 -24.90
C GLY A 286 3.30 -11.76 -24.22
N SER A 287 4.15 -12.66 -24.68
CA SER A 287 5.46 -12.90 -24.08
C SER A 287 6.48 -13.51 -25.08
N GLY A 288 7.72 -13.60 -24.67
CA GLY A 288 8.75 -14.29 -25.45
C GLY A 288 10.17 -14.03 -24.96
N MET A 289 11.15 -14.68 -25.61
CA MET A 289 12.55 -14.37 -25.41
C MET A 289 12.90 -13.08 -26.15
N VAL A 290 13.66 -12.20 -25.51
CA VAL A 290 14.04 -10.91 -26.10
C VAL A 290 14.87 -11.14 -27.37
N HIS A 291 14.46 -10.51 -28.47
CA HIS A 291 15.15 -10.63 -29.75
C HIS A 291 16.59 -10.08 -29.64
N PRO A 292 17.62 -10.75 -30.22
CA PRO A 292 19.02 -10.30 -30.12
C PRO A 292 19.25 -8.85 -30.55
N LYS A 293 18.54 -8.37 -31.56
CA LYS A 293 18.64 -6.98 -32.03
C LYS A 293 18.14 -5.98 -30.98
N VAL A 294 17.16 -6.36 -30.18
CA VAL A 294 16.62 -5.51 -29.09
C VAL A 294 17.65 -5.40 -27.97
N LEU A 295 18.32 -6.51 -27.60
CA LEU A 295 19.43 -6.49 -26.65
C LEU A 295 20.56 -5.58 -27.16
N GLN A 296 20.95 -5.70 -28.43
CA GLN A 296 21.96 -4.87 -29.05
C GLN A 296 21.57 -3.37 -29.06
N ALA A 297 20.30 -3.06 -29.38
CA ALA A 297 19.80 -1.69 -29.33
C ALA A 297 19.86 -1.08 -27.92
N GLY A 298 19.66 -1.89 -26.88
CA GLY A 298 19.82 -1.50 -25.47
C GLY A 298 21.26 -1.58 -24.95
N GLY A 299 22.26 -1.85 -25.85
CA GLY A 299 23.68 -1.91 -25.48
C GLY A 299 24.12 -3.19 -24.75
N ILE A 300 23.33 -4.27 -24.86
CA ILE A 300 23.60 -5.58 -24.24
C ILE A 300 24.15 -6.54 -25.30
N ASP A 301 25.23 -7.25 -25.01
CA ASP A 301 25.78 -8.27 -25.90
C ASP A 301 24.92 -9.56 -25.88
N PRO A 302 24.22 -9.91 -26.97
CA PRO A 302 23.37 -11.08 -27.05
C PRO A 302 24.14 -12.42 -27.08
N ASN A 303 25.46 -12.39 -27.20
CA ASN A 303 26.28 -13.62 -27.10
C ASN A 303 26.56 -14.02 -25.63
N GLU A 304 26.50 -13.04 -24.72
CA GLU A 304 26.73 -13.25 -23.29
C GLU A 304 25.42 -13.29 -22.48
N TRP A 305 24.40 -12.57 -22.93
CA TRP A 305 23.17 -12.33 -22.17
C TRP A 305 21.94 -12.75 -22.97
N GLN A 306 20.97 -13.26 -22.25
CA GLN A 306 19.65 -13.57 -22.77
C GLN A 306 18.60 -12.85 -21.93
N GLY A 307 17.39 -12.75 -22.45
CA GLY A 307 16.29 -12.17 -21.70
C GLY A 307 14.94 -12.71 -22.12
N PHE A 308 13.97 -12.59 -21.24
CA PHE A 308 12.57 -12.72 -21.60
C PHE A 308 11.81 -11.44 -21.31
N ALA A 309 10.72 -11.23 -22.05
CA ALA A 309 9.80 -10.13 -21.84
C ALA A 309 8.34 -10.62 -21.91
N PHE A 310 7.46 -9.89 -21.25
CA PHE A 310 6.02 -10.10 -21.31
C PHE A 310 5.30 -8.77 -21.19
N GLY A 311 4.05 -8.70 -21.68
CA GLY A 311 3.25 -7.49 -21.58
C GLY A 311 1.76 -7.81 -21.49
N MET A 312 1.06 -7.13 -20.57
CA MET A 312 -0.38 -7.27 -20.37
C MET A 312 -1.07 -5.93 -20.14
N GLY A 313 -2.34 -5.84 -20.54
CA GLY A 313 -3.18 -4.68 -20.26
C GLY A 313 -3.72 -4.72 -18.84
N ILE A 314 -3.38 -3.71 -18.02
CA ILE A 314 -3.85 -3.61 -16.62
C ILE A 314 -5.38 -3.50 -16.59
N ASP A 315 -5.95 -2.68 -17.49
CA ASP A 315 -7.40 -2.52 -17.59
C ASP A 315 -8.09 -3.86 -17.90
N ARG A 316 -7.53 -4.67 -18.80
CA ARG A 316 -8.08 -5.98 -19.16
C ARG A 316 -8.07 -6.95 -17.99
N ILE A 317 -6.95 -7.08 -17.28
CA ILE A 317 -6.89 -7.99 -16.12
C ILE A 317 -7.76 -7.50 -14.95
N ALA A 318 -7.94 -6.17 -14.81
CA ALA A 318 -8.89 -5.58 -13.87
C ALA A 318 -10.35 -5.95 -14.23
N MET A 319 -10.72 -5.83 -15.52
CA MET A 319 -12.04 -6.26 -15.99
C MET A 319 -12.31 -7.73 -15.67
N LEU A 320 -11.32 -8.59 -15.92
CA LEU A 320 -11.44 -10.03 -15.67
C LEU A 320 -11.59 -10.37 -14.20
N LYS A 321 -10.78 -9.76 -13.33
CA LYS A 321 -10.79 -10.02 -11.89
C LYS A 321 -12.05 -9.51 -11.21
N TYR A 322 -12.51 -8.31 -11.56
CA TYR A 322 -13.62 -7.64 -10.87
C TYR A 322 -14.95 -7.71 -11.64
N GLY A 323 -15.00 -8.42 -12.76
CA GLY A 323 -16.22 -8.56 -13.56
C GLY A 323 -16.73 -7.26 -14.17
N ILE A 324 -15.82 -6.34 -14.54
CA ILE A 324 -16.17 -5.06 -15.14
C ILE A 324 -16.45 -5.27 -16.63
N PRO A 325 -17.68 -4.98 -17.12
CA PRO A 325 -18.09 -5.41 -18.47
C PRO A 325 -17.61 -4.50 -19.62
N ASP A 326 -17.21 -3.26 -19.32
CA ASP A 326 -16.88 -2.25 -20.32
C ASP A 326 -15.65 -1.44 -19.88
N LEU A 327 -14.61 -1.45 -20.70
CA LEU A 327 -13.34 -0.78 -20.42
C LEU A 327 -13.50 0.75 -20.32
N ARG A 328 -14.44 1.34 -21.08
CA ARG A 328 -14.68 2.79 -21.08
C ARG A 328 -15.13 3.31 -19.73
N ALA A 329 -15.77 2.47 -18.91
CA ALA A 329 -16.24 2.83 -17.57
C ALA A 329 -15.09 3.24 -16.64
N PHE A 330 -13.86 2.78 -16.85
CA PHE A 330 -12.69 3.24 -16.10
C PHE A 330 -12.40 4.73 -16.27
N PHE A 331 -12.85 5.33 -17.39
CA PHE A 331 -12.53 6.71 -17.75
C PHE A 331 -13.73 7.67 -17.70
N ASP A 332 -14.95 7.15 -17.50
CA ASP A 332 -16.20 7.94 -17.49
C ASP A 332 -16.37 8.83 -16.26
N SER A 333 -15.57 8.62 -15.20
CA SER A 333 -15.63 9.38 -13.94
C SER A 333 -17.02 9.35 -13.25
N ASP A 334 -17.83 8.28 -13.45
CA ASP A 334 -19.11 8.11 -12.76
C ASP A 334 -18.87 7.77 -11.28
N LEU A 335 -19.30 8.68 -10.39
CA LEU A 335 -19.13 8.49 -8.94
C LEU A 335 -19.88 7.26 -8.39
N ARG A 336 -20.96 6.81 -9.01
CA ARG A 336 -21.70 5.62 -8.61
C ARG A 336 -20.87 4.38 -8.92
N TRP A 337 -20.26 4.35 -10.09
CA TRP A 337 -19.36 3.28 -10.52
C TRP A 337 -18.11 3.23 -9.64
N LEU A 338 -17.47 4.38 -9.36
CA LEU A 338 -16.31 4.47 -8.47
C LEU A 338 -16.62 4.03 -7.04
N ARG A 339 -17.84 4.27 -6.54
CA ARG A 339 -18.27 3.77 -5.22
C ARG A 339 -18.53 2.27 -5.21
N HIS A 340 -18.94 1.70 -6.33
CA HIS A 340 -19.21 0.26 -6.46
C HIS A 340 -17.92 -0.56 -6.60
N TYR A 341 -17.03 -0.13 -7.49
CA TYR A 341 -15.79 -0.84 -7.81
C TYR A 341 -14.54 -0.29 -7.10
N GLY A 342 -14.65 0.85 -6.43
CA GLY A 342 -13.51 1.46 -5.75
C GLY A 342 -13.15 0.77 -4.44
N PHE A 343 -11.89 0.86 -4.05
CA PHE A 343 -11.33 0.23 -2.87
C PHE A 343 -11.13 1.24 -1.75
N ALA A 344 -11.17 0.78 -0.49
CA ALA A 344 -10.86 1.64 0.64
C ALA A 344 -9.35 1.94 0.69
N SER A 345 -8.99 3.17 1.09
CA SER A 345 -7.61 3.64 1.08
C SER A 345 -6.65 2.88 2.03
N LEU A 346 -7.20 2.09 2.96
CA LEU A 346 -6.41 1.26 3.88
C LEU A 346 -6.33 -0.21 3.45
N ASP A 347 -7.01 -0.58 2.38
CA ASP A 347 -6.96 -1.92 1.81
C ASP A 347 -5.72 -2.04 0.90
N MET A 348 -4.55 -2.11 1.52
CA MET A 348 -3.29 -2.30 0.80
C MET A 348 -3.16 -3.76 0.36
N PRO A 349 -2.97 -4.03 -0.94
CA PRO A 349 -2.74 -5.38 -1.41
C PRO A 349 -1.41 -5.91 -0.86
N THR A 350 -1.44 -7.11 -0.26
CA THR A 350 -0.24 -7.81 0.19
C THR A 350 -0.40 -9.30 -0.06
N LEU A 351 0.67 -10.00 -0.38
CA LEU A 351 0.63 -11.45 -0.58
C LEU A 351 0.20 -12.21 0.68
N ARG A 352 0.48 -11.67 1.86
CA ARG A 352 0.10 -12.29 3.14
C ARG A 352 -1.34 -12.00 3.53
N GLY A 353 -1.84 -10.81 3.22
CA GLY A 353 -3.19 -10.34 3.61
C GLY A 353 -4.27 -10.62 2.57
N GLY A 354 -3.88 -11.18 1.42
CA GLY A 354 -4.72 -11.23 0.22
C GLY A 354 -4.56 -9.98 -0.64
N LEU A 355 -4.78 -10.13 -1.92
CA LEU A 355 -4.57 -9.10 -2.93
C LEU A 355 -5.87 -8.42 -3.34
N SER A 356 -7.00 -9.04 -3.06
CA SER A 356 -8.34 -8.47 -3.25
C SER A 356 -9.26 -8.86 -2.10
N LYS A 357 -10.32 -8.11 -1.89
CA LYS A 357 -11.40 -8.43 -0.95
C LYS A 357 -12.68 -8.72 -1.69
#